data_147832bfd8a1d52b64d3a3e918b2204d
#
_entry.id   147832bfd8a1d52b64d3a3e918b2204d
#
_cell.length_a   1.000
_cell.length_b   1.000
_cell.length_c   1.000
_cell.angle_alpha   90.00
_cell.angle_beta   90.00
_cell.angle_gamma   90.00
#
_symmetry.space_group_name_H-M   'P 1'
#
loop_
_entity.id
_entity.type
_entity.pdbx_description
1 polymer ?
#
loop_
_entity_poly.entity_id
_entity_poly.type
_entity_poly.pdbx_seq_one_letter_code
_entity_poly.pdbx_strand_id
1 'polypeptide(L)'
;MPYGRTGLNGSGSVPDKSGDGLLGSIVRLNLSVSSVFERIASSAGLTMADYLVLGVIRRSESSRSAPTAIAEVLGRTTGGMTLTLDRLVAAGLVLRSPDPVDGRRVVVELTPKGLAAAVKVNAELHAWESELVLPGNDSDALQLIEALNAAVHSRSK
;
A
#
# COMPACT_ATOMS: atom_id res chain seq x y z
N MET A 1 -5.94 40.28 54.13
CA MET A 1 -5.50 39.00 53.60
C MET A 1 -6.62 38.39 52.81
N PRO A 2 -6.60 38.48 51.43
CA PRO A 2 -7.51 37.66 50.64
C PRO A 2 -6.72 36.55 49.95
N TYR A 3 -7.08 35.33 50.22
CA TYR A 3 -6.57 34.09 49.57
C TYR A 3 -7.09 34.05 48.13
N GLY A 4 -6.14 34.11 47.18
CA GLY A 4 -6.42 33.87 45.78
C GLY A 4 -6.79 32.43 45.52
N ARG A 5 -7.91 32.20 44.83
CA ARG A 5 -8.32 30.91 44.28
C ARG A 5 -7.42 30.57 43.09
N THR A 6 -6.58 29.59 43.26
CA THR A 6 -5.88 28.94 42.13
C THR A 6 -6.88 28.01 41.43
N GLY A 7 -7.37 28.47 40.28
CA GLY A 7 -8.21 27.64 39.42
C GLY A 7 -7.37 26.53 38.77
N LEU A 8 -7.65 25.31 39.13
CA LEU A 8 -7.17 24.13 38.41
C LEU A 8 -8.04 23.94 37.15
N ASN A 9 -7.72 24.66 36.10
CA ASN A 9 -8.18 24.31 34.75
C ASN A 9 -7.23 23.28 34.17
N GLY A 10 -7.44 22.02 34.54
CA GLY A 10 -6.90 20.86 33.87
C GLY A 10 -7.70 20.54 32.62
N SER A 11 -7.75 21.44 31.65
CA SER A 11 -8.10 21.06 30.28
C SER A 11 -6.88 20.35 29.74
N GLY A 12 -6.89 19.02 29.80
CA GLY A 12 -5.96 18.20 29.06
C GLY A 12 -6.10 18.50 27.57
N SER A 13 -5.41 19.55 27.10
CA SER A 13 -5.30 19.82 25.69
C SER A 13 -4.61 18.61 25.06
N VAL A 14 -5.33 17.92 24.21
CA VAL A 14 -4.73 16.95 23.30
C VAL A 14 -3.52 17.67 22.68
N PRO A 15 -2.30 17.12 22.76
CA PRO A 15 -1.12 17.79 22.23
C PRO A 15 -1.37 18.15 20.78
N ASP A 16 -1.15 19.41 20.44
CA ASP A 16 -1.30 19.92 19.09
C ASP A 16 -0.44 19.06 18.15
N LYS A 17 -1.11 18.29 17.30
CA LYS A 17 -0.48 17.39 16.33
C LYS A 17 0.20 18.14 15.18
N SER A 18 0.12 19.47 15.14
CA SER A 18 0.73 20.33 14.12
C SER A 18 2.25 20.41 14.23
N GLY A 19 2.85 19.93 15.34
CA GLY A 19 4.30 19.99 15.58
C GLY A 19 5.16 19.01 14.78
N ASP A 20 4.57 17.98 14.16
CA ASP A 20 5.35 16.92 13.49
C ASP A 20 5.78 17.27 12.04
N GLY A 21 5.38 18.40 11.52
CA GLY A 21 5.67 18.84 10.17
C GLY A 21 5.09 17.92 9.08
N LEU A 22 5.48 18.17 7.83
CA LEU A 22 4.99 17.43 6.67
C LEU A 22 5.33 15.93 6.74
N LEU A 23 6.57 15.59 7.08
CA LEU A 23 7.01 14.18 7.14
C LEU A 23 6.27 13.40 8.22
N GLY A 24 6.06 13.95 9.39
CA GLY A 24 5.28 13.31 10.45
C GLY A 24 3.83 13.08 10.03
N SER A 25 3.23 14.01 9.30
CA SER A 25 1.88 13.85 8.75
C SER A 25 1.81 12.74 7.70
N ILE A 26 2.80 12.66 6.81
CA ILE A 26 2.90 11.58 5.81
C ILE A 26 3.05 10.22 6.50
N VAL A 27 3.89 10.11 7.54
CA VAL A 27 4.06 8.86 8.29
C VAL A 27 2.76 8.43 8.94
N ARG A 28 2.03 9.35 9.59
CA ARG A 28 0.72 9.03 10.20
C ARG A 28 -0.31 8.60 9.16
N LEU A 29 -0.37 9.29 8.02
CA LEU A 29 -1.26 8.92 6.92
C LEU A 29 -0.91 7.52 6.41
N ASN A 30 0.37 7.24 6.18
CA ASN A 30 0.83 5.93 5.74
C ASN A 30 0.42 4.82 6.72
N LEU A 31 0.58 5.03 8.03
CA LEU A 31 0.16 4.05 9.05
C LEU A 31 -1.35 3.80 9.01
N SER A 32 -2.16 4.86 8.88
CA SER A 32 -3.62 4.75 8.81
C SER A 32 -4.06 3.99 7.55
N VAL A 33 -3.54 4.38 6.39
CA VAL A 33 -3.84 3.74 5.10
C VAL A 33 -3.38 2.27 5.10
N SER A 34 -2.17 1.99 5.59
CA SER A 34 -1.66 0.61 5.69
C SER A 34 -2.55 -0.28 6.56
N SER A 35 -3.06 0.25 7.68
CA SER A 35 -3.99 -0.48 8.56
C SER A 35 -5.30 -0.84 7.84
N VAL A 36 -5.84 0.07 7.02
CA VAL A 36 -7.04 -0.20 6.20
C VAL A 36 -6.74 -1.28 5.16
N PHE A 37 -5.61 -1.17 4.45
CA PHE A 37 -5.20 -2.17 3.46
C PHE A 37 -5.03 -3.56 4.07
N GLU A 38 -4.34 -3.68 5.22
CA GLU A 38 -4.16 -4.97 5.90
C GLU A 38 -5.51 -5.57 6.31
N ARG A 39 -6.42 -4.78 6.86
CA ARG A 39 -7.75 -5.23 7.24
C ARG A 39 -8.54 -5.75 6.04
N ILE A 40 -8.54 -5.02 4.93
CA ILE A 40 -9.26 -5.40 3.71
C ILE A 40 -8.60 -6.60 3.04
N ALA A 41 -7.26 -6.63 2.92
CA ALA A 41 -6.55 -7.78 2.36
C ALA A 41 -6.79 -9.06 3.16
N SER A 42 -6.84 -8.96 4.50
CA SER A 42 -7.10 -10.09 5.40
C SER A 42 -8.47 -10.73 5.18
N SER A 43 -9.48 -9.98 4.70
CA SER A 43 -10.80 -10.55 4.33
C SER A 43 -10.72 -11.58 3.20
N ALA A 44 -9.68 -11.49 2.37
CA ALA A 44 -9.38 -12.43 1.30
C ALA A 44 -8.26 -13.43 1.66
N GLY A 45 -7.80 -13.46 2.91
CA GLY A 45 -6.69 -14.29 3.37
C GLY A 45 -5.32 -13.83 2.85
N LEU A 46 -5.19 -12.55 2.50
CA LEU A 46 -3.97 -11.93 1.99
C LEU A 46 -3.38 -10.95 3.02
N THR A 47 -2.08 -10.72 2.93
CA THR A 47 -1.45 -9.51 3.50
C THR A 47 -1.52 -8.37 2.47
N MET A 48 -1.32 -7.13 2.92
CA MET A 48 -1.14 -6.00 2.00
C MET A 48 -0.03 -6.27 0.98
N ALA A 49 1.07 -6.88 1.42
CA ALA A 49 2.19 -7.23 0.55
C ALA A 49 1.78 -8.22 -0.56
N ASP A 50 0.97 -9.23 -0.23
CA ASP A 50 0.43 -10.18 -1.19
C ASP A 50 -0.44 -9.48 -2.23
N TYR A 51 -1.38 -8.65 -1.77
CA TYR A 51 -2.27 -7.91 -2.64
C TYR A 51 -1.50 -6.99 -3.60
N LEU A 52 -0.48 -6.28 -3.12
CA LEU A 52 0.33 -5.41 -3.97
C LEU A 52 1.04 -6.20 -5.07
N VAL A 53 1.60 -7.38 -4.76
CA VAL A 53 2.22 -8.27 -5.76
C VAL A 53 1.19 -8.73 -6.79
N LEU A 54 0.04 -9.25 -6.35
CA LEU A 54 -1.04 -9.66 -7.26
C LEU A 54 -1.51 -8.48 -8.12
N GLY A 55 -1.58 -7.27 -7.55
CA GLY A 55 -1.96 -6.05 -8.25
C GLY A 55 -0.97 -5.66 -9.35
N VAL A 56 0.35 -5.78 -9.12
CA VAL A 56 1.38 -5.54 -10.13
C VAL A 56 1.24 -6.55 -11.28
N ILE A 57 1.14 -7.84 -10.97
CA ILE A 57 1.01 -8.88 -11.99
C ILE A 57 -0.28 -8.66 -12.82
N ARG A 58 -1.41 -8.35 -12.16
CA ARG A 58 -2.68 -8.10 -12.84
C ARG A 58 -2.63 -6.94 -13.85
N ARG A 59 -1.87 -5.89 -13.52
CA ARG A 59 -1.73 -4.70 -14.39
C ARG A 59 -0.60 -4.83 -15.41
N SER A 60 0.24 -5.85 -15.30
CA SER A 60 1.30 -6.11 -16.26
C SER A 60 0.71 -6.63 -17.58
N GLU A 61 1.42 -6.40 -18.67
CA GLU A 61 1.08 -6.91 -19.97
C GLU A 61 0.93 -8.44 -19.92
N SER A 62 -0.13 -8.95 -20.52
CA SER A 62 -0.47 -10.38 -20.51
C SER A 62 -0.66 -10.98 -19.09
N SER A 63 -0.88 -10.18 -18.05
CA SER A 63 -1.01 -10.61 -16.64
C SER A 63 0.18 -11.45 -16.17
N ARG A 64 1.37 -11.13 -16.65
CA ARG A 64 2.66 -11.77 -16.30
C ARG A 64 3.69 -10.71 -15.96
N SER A 65 4.61 -11.05 -15.05
CA SER A 65 5.72 -10.16 -14.72
C SER A 65 6.93 -10.93 -14.22
N ALA A 66 8.13 -10.44 -14.50
CA ALA A 66 9.33 -10.98 -13.92
C ALA A 66 9.42 -10.64 -12.42
N PRO A 67 9.92 -11.54 -11.55
CA PRO A 67 10.10 -11.25 -10.13
C PRO A 67 10.90 -9.97 -9.85
N THR A 68 11.90 -9.68 -10.66
CA THR A 68 12.71 -8.47 -10.55
C THR A 68 11.93 -7.20 -10.87
N ALA A 69 11.08 -7.23 -11.90
CA ALA A 69 10.23 -6.10 -12.26
C ALA A 69 9.17 -5.83 -11.16
N ILE A 70 8.60 -6.87 -10.56
CA ILE A 70 7.68 -6.72 -9.43
C ILE A 70 8.40 -6.08 -8.23
N ALA A 71 9.62 -6.54 -7.93
CA ALA A 71 10.43 -6.00 -6.85
C ALA A 71 10.76 -4.52 -7.06
N GLU A 72 11.11 -4.13 -8.28
CA GLU A 72 11.41 -2.75 -8.68
C GLU A 72 10.18 -1.85 -8.49
N VAL A 73 9.02 -2.24 -9.05
CA VAL A 73 7.76 -1.48 -8.92
C VAL A 73 7.37 -1.26 -7.47
N LEU A 74 7.59 -2.26 -6.60
CA LEU A 74 7.21 -2.19 -5.19
C LEU A 74 8.33 -1.65 -4.27
N GLY A 75 9.48 -1.25 -4.83
CA GLY A 75 10.62 -0.75 -4.05
C GLY A 75 11.16 -1.78 -3.05
N ARG A 76 11.10 -3.08 -3.40
CA ARG A 76 11.50 -4.19 -2.52
C ARG A 76 12.79 -4.84 -2.95
N THR A 77 13.48 -5.47 -1.99
CA THR A 77 14.66 -6.30 -2.30
C THR A 77 14.26 -7.61 -2.98
N THR A 78 15.12 -8.14 -3.83
CA THR A 78 14.91 -9.41 -4.52
C THR A 78 14.66 -10.58 -3.54
N GLY A 79 15.39 -10.62 -2.42
CA GLY A 79 15.20 -11.65 -1.39
C GLY A 79 13.82 -11.58 -0.73
N GLY A 80 13.37 -10.38 -0.34
CA GLY A 80 12.02 -10.20 0.23
C GLY A 80 10.92 -10.53 -0.78
N MET A 81 11.13 -10.24 -2.07
CA MET A 81 10.20 -10.59 -3.13
C MET A 81 10.12 -12.12 -3.32
N THR A 82 11.25 -12.81 -3.29
CA THR A 82 11.28 -14.28 -3.40
C THR A 82 10.41 -14.95 -2.34
N LEU A 83 10.56 -14.54 -1.06
CA LEU A 83 9.75 -15.08 0.04
C LEU A 83 8.24 -14.82 -0.14
N THR A 84 7.88 -13.65 -0.61
CA THR A 84 6.47 -13.32 -0.88
C THR A 84 5.93 -14.18 -2.02
N LEU A 85 6.68 -14.31 -3.11
CA LEU A 85 6.28 -15.14 -4.26
C LEU A 85 6.20 -16.64 -3.91
N ASP A 86 7.11 -17.17 -3.09
CA ASP A 86 7.06 -18.55 -2.63
C ASP A 86 5.80 -18.84 -1.84
N ARG A 87 5.40 -17.92 -0.95
CA ARG A 87 4.15 -18.03 -0.20
C ARG A 87 2.93 -17.97 -1.12
N LEU A 88 2.91 -17.07 -2.11
CA LEU A 88 1.82 -16.96 -3.08
C LEU A 88 1.69 -18.19 -3.97
N VAL A 89 2.82 -18.79 -4.38
CA VAL A 89 2.84 -20.09 -5.11
C VAL A 89 2.28 -21.19 -4.23
N ALA A 90 2.75 -21.31 -2.99
CA ALA A 90 2.26 -22.31 -2.04
C ALA A 90 0.75 -22.18 -1.76
N ALA A 91 0.23 -20.94 -1.73
CA ALA A 91 -1.19 -20.67 -1.61
C ALA A 91 -1.99 -20.90 -2.90
N GLY A 92 -1.35 -21.21 -4.02
CA GLY A 92 -1.96 -21.42 -5.32
C GLY A 92 -2.54 -20.14 -5.94
N LEU A 93 -2.00 -18.98 -5.59
CA LEU A 93 -2.47 -17.68 -6.08
C LEU A 93 -1.70 -17.22 -7.32
N VAL A 94 -0.46 -17.68 -7.46
CA VAL A 94 0.38 -17.43 -8.63
C VAL A 94 1.07 -18.71 -9.07
N LEU A 95 1.51 -18.75 -10.33
CA LEU A 95 2.38 -19.79 -10.88
C LEU A 95 3.69 -19.14 -11.32
N ARG A 96 4.75 -19.95 -11.33
CA ARG A 96 5.99 -19.62 -12.04
C ARG A 96 6.04 -20.41 -13.33
N SER A 97 6.31 -19.73 -14.44
CA SER A 97 6.48 -20.35 -15.75
C SER A 97 7.71 -19.79 -16.46
N PRO A 98 8.28 -20.50 -17.44
CA PRO A 98 9.28 -19.94 -18.33
C PRO A 98 8.70 -18.74 -19.08
N ASP A 99 9.51 -17.71 -19.30
CA ASP A 99 9.13 -16.58 -20.14
C ASP A 99 8.89 -17.08 -21.58
N PRO A 100 7.75 -16.78 -22.20
CA PRO A 100 7.43 -17.25 -23.56
C PRO A 100 8.36 -16.70 -24.65
N VAL A 101 9.09 -15.60 -24.38
CA VAL A 101 10.05 -14.99 -25.31
C VAL A 101 11.47 -15.47 -25.02
N ASP A 102 11.84 -15.56 -23.75
CA ASP A 102 13.15 -16.05 -23.31
C ASP A 102 12.97 -17.11 -22.23
N GLY A 103 12.87 -18.36 -22.65
CA GLY A 103 12.64 -19.52 -21.75
C GLY A 103 13.69 -19.72 -20.65
N ARG A 104 14.80 -18.95 -20.67
CA ARG A 104 15.79 -18.93 -19.59
C ARG A 104 15.35 -18.07 -18.41
N ARG A 105 14.37 -17.21 -18.61
CA ARG A 105 13.78 -16.34 -17.57
C ARG A 105 12.54 -16.98 -16.97
N VAL A 106 12.26 -16.63 -15.73
CA VAL A 106 11.05 -17.01 -15.03
C VAL A 106 10.13 -15.80 -14.98
N VAL A 107 8.88 -16.02 -15.32
CA VAL A 107 7.79 -15.07 -15.09
C VAL A 107 6.81 -15.63 -14.07
N VAL A 108 6.09 -14.72 -13.43
CA VAL A 108 5.03 -15.03 -12.48
C VAL A 108 3.70 -14.58 -13.10
N GLU A 109 2.71 -15.43 -13.04
CA GLU A 109 1.36 -15.16 -13.55
C GLU A 109 0.29 -15.52 -12.52
N LEU A 110 -0.87 -14.83 -12.61
CA LEU A 110 -1.98 -15.10 -11.72
C LEU A 110 -2.66 -16.42 -12.08
N THR A 111 -3.01 -17.18 -11.05
CA THR A 111 -4.03 -18.24 -11.21
C THR A 111 -5.44 -17.63 -11.21
N PRO A 112 -6.47 -18.36 -11.65
CA PRO A 112 -7.87 -17.93 -11.48
C PRO A 112 -8.21 -17.58 -10.03
N LYS A 113 -7.66 -18.34 -9.06
CA LYS A 113 -7.80 -18.08 -7.62
C LYS A 113 -7.14 -16.78 -7.22
N GLY A 114 -5.92 -16.52 -7.70
CA GLY A 114 -5.19 -15.29 -7.42
C GLY A 114 -5.87 -14.06 -8.02
N LEU A 115 -6.39 -14.18 -9.23
CA LEU A 115 -7.17 -13.11 -9.88
C LEU A 115 -8.44 -12.81 -9.08
N ALA A 116 -9.21 -13.83 -8.69
CA ALA A 116 -10.42 -13.65 -7.89
C ALA A 116 -10.13 -12.97 -6.54
N ALA A 117 -9.05 -13.37 -5.85
CA ALA A 117 -8.65 -12.74 -4.60
C ALA A 117 -8.25 -11.27 -4.80
N ALA A 118 -7.46 -10.96 -5.84
CA ALA A 118 -7.08 -9.59 -6.14
C ALA A 118 -8.27 -8.70 -6.50
N VAL A 119 -9.23 -9.23 -7.28
CA VAL A 119 -10.46 -8.50 -7.66
C VAL A 119 -11.33 -8.23 -6.43
N LYS A 120 -11.49 -9.20 -5.53
CA LYS A 120 -12.24 -9.02 -4.28
C LYS A 120 -11.66 -7.90 -3.44
N VAL A 121 -10.35 -7.93 -3.15
CA VAL A 121 -9.69 -6.88 -2.37
C VAL A 121 -9.80 -5.51 -3.04
N ASN A 122 -9.61 -5.47 -4.37
CA ASN A 122 -9.74 -4.23 -5.13
C ASN A 122 -11.14 -3.62 -5.02
N ALA A 123 -12.19 -4.44 -5.10
CA ALA A 123 -13.57 -3.98 -4.96
C ALA A 123 -13.87 -3.43 -3.56
N GLU A 124 -13.37 -4.08 -2.50
CA GLU A 124 -13.52 -3.61 -1.13
C GLU A 124 -12.74 -2.30 -0.87
N LEU A 125 -11.55 -2.15 -1.47
CA LEU A 125 -10.78 -0.90 -1.41
C LEU A 125 -11.51 0.25 -2.11
N HIS A 126 -12.06 0.01 -3.29
CA HIS A 126 -12.85 1.03 -4.01
C HIS A 126 -14.13 1.40 -3.26
N ALA A 127 -14.81 0.43 -2.65
CA ALA A 127 -15.98 0.72 -1.82
C ALA A 127 -15.59 1.62 -0.63
N TRP A 128 -14.50 1.29 0.05
CA TRP A 128 -13.99 2.11 1.15
C TRP A 128 -13.55 3.51 0.69
N GLU A 129 -12.86 3.60 -0.45
CA GLU A 129 -12.42 4.87 -1.05
C GLU A 129 -13.60 5.78 -1.39
N SER A 130 -14.70 5.21 -1.91
CA SER A 130 -15.90 5.98 -2.27
C SER A 130 -16.62 6.61 -1.08
N GLU A 131 -16.34 6.14 0.14
CA GLU A 131 -16.85 6.71 1.39
C GLU A 131 -15.98 7.84 1.94
N LEU A 132 -14.76 8.04 1.37
CA LEU A 132 -13.88 9.11 1.80
C LEU A 132 -14.43 10.46 1.35
N VAL A 133 -14.60 11.36 2.32
CA VAL A 133 -14.94 12.76 2.05
C VAL A 133 -13.67 13.58 2.15
N LEU A 134 -13.11 13.96 1.01
CA LEU A 134 -11.92 14.81 0.95
C LEU A 134 -12.32 16.29 0.87
N PRO A 135 -11.59 17.21 1.55
CA PRO A 135 -11.75 18.62 1.33
C PRO A 135 -11.20 18.98 -0.06
N GLY A 136 -12.04 19.51 -0.94
CA GLY A 136 -11.70 19.80 -2.33
C GLY A 136 -12.15 18.69 -3.28
N ASN A 137 -11.44 18.55 -4.40
CA ASN A 137 -11.69 17.48 -5.37
C ASN A 137 -10.56 16.43 -5.35
N ASP A 138 -10.89 15.23 -5.80
CA ASP A 138 -9.94 14.09 -5.83
C ASP A 138 -8.74 14.36 -6.73
N SER A 139 -8.91 15.14 -7.80
CA SER A 139 -7.84 15.49 -8.73
C SER A 139 -6.73 16.30 -8.04
N ASP A 140 -7.09 17.26 -7.20
CA ASP A 140 -6.12 18.09 -6.47
C ASP A 140 -5.36 17.25 -5.44
N ALA A 141 -6.04 16.32 -4.77
CA ALA A 141 -5.43 15.40 -3.83
C ALA A 141 -4.43 14.47 -4.53
N LEU A 142 -4.80 13.91 -5.68
CA LEU A 142 -3.92 13.06 -6.49
C LEU A 142 -2.68 13.82 -6.97
N GLN A 143 -2.85 15.02 -7.51
CA GLN A 143 -1.73 15.86 -7.96
C GLN A 143 -0.75 16.18 -6.82
N LEU A 144 -1.26 16.48 -5.62
CA LEU A 144 -0.42 16.73 -4.46
C LEU A 144 0.38 15.48 -4.05
N ILE A 145 -0.27 14.30 -4.04
CA ILE A 145 0.40 13.04 -3.71
C ILE A 145 1.49 12.72 -4.74
N GLU A 146 1.22 12.91 -6.03
CA GLU A 146 2.21 12.69 -7.10
C GLU A 146 3.40 13.64 -6.96
N ALA A 147 3.16 14.92 -6.69
CA ALA A 147 4.22 15.91 -6.48
C ALA A 147 5.08 15.56 -5.26
N LEU A 148 4.47 15.11 -4.15
CA LEU A 148 5.19 14.66 -2.97
C LEU A 148 6.03 13.41 -3.24
N ASN A 149 5.49 12.43 -3.96
CA ASN A 149 6.24 11.25 -4.36
C ASN A 149 7.46 11.60 -5.21
N ALA A 150 7.30 12.47 -6.20
CA ALA A 150 8.38 12.94 -7.05
C ALA A 150 9.46 13.66 -6.22
N ALA A 151 9.07 14.53 -5.30
CA ALA A 151 9.99 15.27 -4.44
C ALA A 151 10.79 14.36 -3.50
N VAL A 152 10.17 13.31 -2.94
CA VAL A 152 10.85 12.33 -2.10
C VAL A 152 11.85 11.51 -2.90
N HIS A 153 11.45 11.01 -4.09
CA HIS A 153 12.34 10.20 -4.94
C HIS A 153 13.54 10.98 -5.46
N SER A 154 13.40 12.28 -5.75
CA SER A 154 14.50 13.11 -6.24
C SER A 154 15.61 13.33 -5.20
N ARG A 155 15.30 13.18 -3.90
CA ARG A 155 16.25 13.34 -2.79
C ARG A 155 16.83 12.03 -2.26
N SER A 156 16.34 10.90 -2.73
CA SER A 156 16.78 9.56 -2.30
C SER A 156 17.92 8.99 -3.17
N LYS A 157 18.39 9.77 -4.15
CA LYS A 157 19.58 9.52 -4.96
C LYS A 157 20.73 10.37 -4.49
#